data_b538067ab076d83520da6d4423f0bbd0
#
_entry.id   b538067ab076d83520da6d4423f0bbd0
#
_cell.length_a   1.000
_cell.length_b   1.000
_cell.length_c   1.000
_cell.angle_alpha   90.00
_cell.angle_beta   90.00
_cell.angle_gamma   90.00
#
_symmetry.space_group_name_H-M   'P 1'
#
loop_
_entity.id
_entity.type
_entity.pdbx_description
1 polymer ?
#
loop_
_entity_poly.entity_id
_entity_poly.type
_entity_poly.pdbx_seq_one_letter_code
_entity_poly.pdbx_strand_id
1 'polypeptide(L)'
;PEKNMFLPDRYIKGECPNCHAKDQYGDNCEVCGKVYAPTDLINPYSTLTGARPLLKNSEHFFFKLSDPRCVSFLEEWTQNGQHVQPEVARKVKEWFSVRTNPDGTTSEGLGDWDISRDAPYFGIEIPDAPGKYFYVWLDAPVGYLASLKNLLDKACIEVDIDDDTPEPSGITYERYMAQPDLEQVHFIGKDIITFHTLFWPAMLKFSGRKTPDKICVHGFLTVNNGEKMSKSRGTGLDPLKYLSLGLNSEWLGY
;
A
#
# COMPACT_ATOMS: atom_id res chain seq x y z
N PRO A 1 -7.49 15.25 -22.37
CA PRO A 1 -6.73 15.75 -23.54
C PRO A 1 -5.93 17.01 -23.24
N GLU A 2 -6.50 18.00 -22.54
CA GLU A 2 -5.86 19.30 -22.28
C GLU A 2 -4.56 19.23 -21.48
N LYS A 3 -4.44 18.29 -20.55
CA LYS A 3 -3.25 18.07 -19.74
C LYS A 3 -2.38 16.92 -20.26
N ASN A 4 -2.82 16.21 -21.31
CA ASN A 4 -2.15 15.07 -21.90
C ASN A 4 -1.65 14.04 -20.85
N MET A 5 -2.53 13.72 -19.89
CA MET A 5 -2.22 12.79 -18.79
C MET A 5 -3.35 11.79 -18.57
N PHE A 6 -3.04 10.62 -18.08
CA PHE A 6 -4.01 9.71 -17.50
C PHE A 6 -4.48 10.26 -16.15
N LEU A 7 -5.79 10.20 -15.92
CA LEU A 7 -6.40 10.73 -14.69
C LEU A 7 -6.48 9.61 -13.64
N PRO A 8 -5.77 9.71 -12.52
CA PRO A 8 -6.04 8.85 -11.37
C PRO A 8 -7.42 9.14 -10.76
N ASP A 9 -7.95 8.19 -10.02
CA ASP A 9 -9.32 8.16 -9.47
C ASP A 9 -9.74 9.46 -8.77
N ARG A 10 -8.80 10.08 -8.03
CA ARG A 10 -9.02 11.34 -7.32
C ARG A 10 -9.15 12.59 -8.22
N TYR A 11 -8.80 12.47 -9.51
CA TYR A 11 -8.90 13.56 -10.49
C TYR A 11 -10.03 13.37 -11.49
N ILE A 12 -10.86 12.36 -11.27
CA ILE A 12 -12.06 12.13 -12.05
C ILE A 12 -13.27 12.09 -11.14
N LYS A 13 -14.34 12.76 -11.52
CA LYS A 13 -15.64 12.71 -10.87
C LYS A 13 -16.74 12.49 -11.89
N GLY A 14 -17.86 11.99 -11.40
CA GLY A 14 -19.05 11.78 -12.21
C GLY A 14 -20.25 11.38 -11.37
N GLU A 15 -21.26 10.87 -12.01
CA GLU A 15 -22.47 10.36 -11.36
C GLU A 15 -22.26 8.86 -11.07
N CYS A 16 -22.64 8.42 -9.87
CA CYS A 16 -22.53 7.02 -9.44
C CYS A 16 -23.38 6.11 -10.34
N PRO A 17 -22.84 5.01 -10.87
CA PRO A 17 -23.60 4.10 -11.73
C PRO A 17 -24.70 3.34 -10.98
N ASN A 18 -24.64 3.30 -9.63
CA ASN A 18 -25.62 2.56 -8.82
C ASN A 18 -26.76 3.44 -8.25
N CYS A 19 -26.42 4.56 -7.60
CA CYS A 19 -27.42 5.39 -6.92
C CYS A 19 -27.63 6.77 -7.55
N HIS A 20 -26.96 7.07 -8.66
CA HIS A 20 -27.03 8.33 -9.38
C HIS A 20 -26.64 9.59 -8.59
N ALA A 21 -25.96 9.41 -7.45
CA ALA A 21 -25.38 10.53 -6.73
C ALA A 21 -24.34 11.25 -7.60
N LYS A 22 -24.42 12.57 -7.66
CA LYS A 22 -23.50 13.40 -8.46
C LYS A 22 -22.17 13.60 -7.75
N ASP A 23 -21.16 14.00 -8.50
CA ASP A 23 -19.85 14.44 -8.01
C ASP A 23 -19.07 13.37 -7.20
N GLN A 24 -19.31 12.09 -7.50
CA GLN A 24 -18.62 10.97 -6.87
C GLN A 24 -17.25 10.73 -7.52
N TYR A 25 -16.27 10.31 -6.73
CA TYR A 25 -14.91 9.99 -7.21
C TYR A 25 -14.86 8.70 -8.03
N GLY A 26 -13.74 8.47 -8.74
CA GLY A 26 -13.58 7.39 -9.70
C GLY A 26 -13.42 5.99 -9.11
N ASP A 27 -13.33 5.84 -7.79
CA ASP A 27 -13.09 4.57 -7.11
C ASP A 27 -14.30 4.07 -6.30
N ASN A 28 -15.07 4.98 -5.70
CA ASN A 28 -16.22 4.62 -4.87
C ASN A 28 -17.26 5.74 -4.77
N CYS A 29 -18.46 5.38 -4.37
CA CYS A 29 -19.52 6.32 -4.04
C CYS A 29 -19.56 6.62 -2.54
N GLU A 30 -19.38 7.88 -2.17
CA GLU A 30 -19.47 8.32 -0.76
C GLU A 30 -20.90 8.22 -0.19
N VAL A 31 -21.93 8.16 -1.06
CA VAL A 31 -23.33 8.10 -0.67
C VAL A 31 -23.80 6.67 -0.42
N CYS A 32 -23.55 5.74 -1.36
CA CYS A 32 -24.05 4.36 -1.25
C CYS A 32 -22.94 3.31 -0.98
N GLY A 33 -21.66 3.72 -0.90
CA GLY A 33 -20.53 2.84 -0.64
C GLY A 33 -20.17 1.87 -1.77
N LYS A 34 -20.81 1.98 -2.96
CA LYS A 34 -20.48 1.12 -4.10
C LYS A 34 -19.08 1.44 -4.62
N VAL A 35 -18.27 0.40 -4.77
CA VAL A 35 -16.97 0.45 -5.46
C VAL A 35 -17.19 0.17 -6.95
N TYR A 36 -16.50 0.90 -7.82
CA TYR A 36 -16.58 0.80 -9.28
C TYR A 36 -15.28 1.29 -9.93
N ALA A 37 -15.09 1.00 -11.21
CA ALA A 37 -13.97 1.56 -11.96
C ALA A 37 -14.29 3.01 -12.43
N PRO A 38 -13.29 3.88 -12.62
CA PRO A 38 -13.49 5.24 -13.13
C PRO A 38 -14.26 5.28 -14.46
N THR A 39 -14.14 4.22 -15.25
CA THR A 39 -14.83 4.05 -16.54
C THR A 39 -16.33 3.81 -16.42
N ASP A 40 -16.81 3.41 -15.24
CA ASP A 40 -18.23 3.13 -14.97
C ASP A 40 -19.01 4.38 -14.60
N LEU A 41 -18.31 5.48 -14.27
CA LEU A 41 -18.96 6.75 -13.93
C LEU A 41 -19.81 7.27 -15.08
N ILE A 42 -21.01 7.72 -14.76
CA ILE A 42 -21.90 8.40 -15.69
C ILE A 42 -21.48 9.87 -15.79
N ASN A 43 -21.35 10.38 -17.03
CA ASN A 43 -20.93 11.76 -17.31
C ASN A 43 -19.62 12.17 -16.58
N PRO A 44 -18.52 11.39 -16.71
CA PRO A 44 -17.29 11.71 -16.02
C PRO A 44 -16.67 13.03 -16.50
N TYR A 45 -16.02 13.73 -15.55
CA TYR A 45 -15.26 14.94 -15.83
C TYR A 45 -13.98 15.01 -15.00
N SER A 46 -12.98 15.71 -15.55
CA SER A 46 -11.73 15.98 -14.85
C SER A 46 -11.92 17.05 -13.77
N THR A 47 -11.52 16.78 -12.53
CA THR A 47 -11.53 17.79 -11.46
C THR A 47 -10.48 18.90 -11.68
N LEU A 48 -9.51 18.68 -12.59
CA LEU A 48 -8.45 19.65 -12.88
C LEU A 48 -8.86 20.66 -13.96
N THR A 49 -9.72 20.27 -14.89
CA THR A 49 -10.05 21.09 -16.08
C THR A 49 -11.54 21.18 -16.37
N GLY A 50 -12.38 20.37 -15.71
CA GLY A 50 -13.81 20.23 -16.06
C GLY A 50 -14.07 19.48 -17.37
N ALA A 51 -13.03 19.16 -18.13
CA ALA A 51 -13.18 18.49 -19.43
C ALA A 51 -13.61 17.03 -19.28
N ARG A 52 -14.37 16.54 -20.27
CA ARG A 52 -14.71 15.12 -20.34
C ARG A 52 -13.46 14.29 -20.70
N PRO A 53 -13.09 13.27 -19.91
CA PRO A 53 -11.97 12.41 -20.24
C PRO A 53 -12.28 11.51 -21.43
N LEU A 54 -11.24 11.12 -22.15
CA LEU A 54 -11.30 10.15 -23.23
C LEU A 54 -10.73 8.81 -22.73
N LEU A 55 -11.36 7.72 -23.13
CA LEU A 55 -10.80 6.38 -22.90
C LEU A 55 -9.59 6.19 -23.81
N LYS A 56 -8.51 5.69 -23.25
CA LYS A 56 -7.28 5.40 -23.96
C LYS A 56 -6.65 4.14 -23.34
N ASN A 57 -6.16 3.26 -24.18
CA ASN A 57 -5.42 2.08 -23.73
C ASN A 57 -3.99 2.48 -23.33
N SER A 58 -3.48 1.83 -22.31
CA SER A 58 -2.08 1.90 -21.89
C SER A 58 -1.59 0.50 -21.55
N GLU A 59 -0.30 0.23 -21.84
CA GLU A 59 0.36 -0.98 -21.42
C GLU A 59 0.79 -0.86 -19.97
N HIS A 60 0.59 -1.94 -19.18
CA HIS A 60 0.94 -1.96 -17.77
C HIS A 60 1.77 -3.19 -17.43
N PHE A 61 2.60 -3.05 -16.40
CA PHE A 61 3.36 -4.15 -15.81
C PHE A 61 2.59 -4.71 -14.62
N PHE A 62 2.51 -6.03 -14.54
CA PHE A 62 1.81 -6.72 -13.48
C PHE A 62 2.75 -7.64 -12.71
N PHE A 63 2.68 -7.60 -11.39
CA PHE A 63 3.22 -8.65 -10.55
C PHE A 63 2.22 -9.81 -10.52
N LYS A 64 2.66 -11.00 -10.95
CA LYS A 64 1.78 -12.16 -11.12
C LYS A 64 1.46 -12.83 -9.79
N LEU A 65 0.59 -12.22 -8.98
CA LEU A 65 0.12 -12.80 -7.73
C LEU A 65 -0.66 -14.09 -7.93
N SER A 66 -1.31 -14.26 -9.08
CA SER A 66 -2.05 -15.46 -9.47
C SER A 66 -1.15 -16.67 -9.80
N ASP A 67 0.18 -16.50 -9.88
CA ASP A 67 1.09 -17.63 -10.07
C ASP A 67 0.91 -18.68 -8.96
N PRO A 68 0.69 -19.96 -9.27
CA PRO A 68 0.43 -20.99 -8.25
C PRO A 68 1.49 -21.07 -7.16
N ARG A 69 2.76 -20.77 -7.47
CA ARG A 69 3.85 -20.72 -6.48
C ARG A 69 3.66 -19.58 -5.49
N CYS A 70 3.18 -18.43 -5.99
CA CYS A 70 2.91 -17.26 -5.17
C CYS A 70 1.68 -17.50 -4.28
N VAL A 71 0.59 -18.00 -4.86
CA VAL A 71 -0.64 -18.35 -4.13
C VAL A 71 -0.35 -19.36 -3.03
N SER A 72 0.34 -20.46 -3.33
CA SER A 72 0.69 -21.50 -2.34
C SER A 72 1.53 -20.94 -1.19
N PHE A 73 2.56 -20.13 -1.51
CA PHE A 73 3.37 -19.49 -0.50
C PHE A 73 2.56 -18.56 0.41
N LEU A 74 1.75 -17.68 -0.19
CA LEU A 74 0.98 -16.69 0.56
C LEU A 74 -0.11 -17.34 1.42
N GLU A 75 -0.77 -18.38 0.90
CA GLU A 75 -1.76 -19.14 1.68
C GLU A 75 -1.12 -19.83 2.87
N GLU A 76 0.00 -20.54 2.67
CA GLU A 76 0.74 -21.17 3.78
C GLU A 76 1.21 -20.12 4.80
N TRP A 77 1.84 -19.04 4.34
CA TRP A 77 2.41 -18.00 5.19
C TRP A 77 1.34 -17.27 6.02
N THR A 78 0.18 -16.97 5.44
CA THR A 78 -0.89 -16.24 6.14
C THR A 78 -1.77 -17.14 7.02
N GLN A 79 -1.83 -18.47 6.75
CA GLN A 79 -2.75 -19.38 7.44
C GLN A 79 -2.08 -20.27 8.48
N ASN A 80 -0.74 -20.26 8.61
CA ASN A 80 -0.02 -21.10 9.57
C ASN A 80 -0.13 -20.65 11.04
N GLY A 81 -0.75 -19.49 11.30
CA GLY A 81 -0.95 -18.95 12.66
C GLY A 81 0.27 -18.29 13.29
N GLN A 82 1.38 -18.13 12.55
CA GLN A 82 2.63 -17.57 13.08
C GLN A 82 2.80 -16.08 12.73
N HIS A 83 2.37 -15.66 11.54
CA HIS A 83 2.74 -14.36 10.98
C HIS A 83 1.65 -13.29 11.12
N VAL A 84 0.39 -13.67 11.21
CA VAL A 84 -0.75 -12.74 11.29
C VAL A 84 -1.73 -13.14 12.37
N GLN A 85 -2.46 -12.16 12.90
CA GLN A 85 -3.52 -12.40 13.89
C GLN A 85 -4.66 -13.25 13.29
N PRO A 86 -5.38 -14.08 14.08
CA PRO A 86 -6.40 -14.99 13.57
C PRO A 86 -7.54 -14.31 12.80
N GLU A 87 -7.95 -13.11 13.21
CA GLU A 87 -8.97 -12.31 12.51
C GLU A 87 -8.48 -11.80 11.16
N VAL A 88 -7.20 -11.42 11.07
CA VAL A 88 -6.56 -11.01 9.82
C VAL A 88 -6.41 -12.20 8.88
N ALA A 89 -5.95 -13.35 9.39
CA ALA A 89 -5.83 -14.58 8.62
C ALA A 89 -7.18 -15.00 7.99
N ARG A 90 -8.28 -14.94 8.76
CA ARG A 90 -9.63 -15.20 8.23
C ARG A 90 -10.01 -14.24 7.12
N LYS A 91 -9.71 -12.94 7.27
CA LYS A 91 -10.00 -11.94 6.24
C LYS A 91 -9.18 -12.18 4.97
N VAL A 92 -7.89 -12.45 5.12
CA VAL A 92 -6.99 -12.73 3.99
C VAL A 92 -7.40 -14.00 3.25
N LYS A 93 -7.86 -15.04 3.97
CA LYS A 93 -8.35 -16.28 3.39
C LYS A 93 -9.48 -16.06 2.37
N GLU A 94 -10.34 -15.07 2.60
CA GLU A 94 -11.40 -14.73 1.65
C GLU A 94 -10.87 -14.32 0.26
N TRP A 95 -9.66 -13.76 0.20
CA TRP A 95 -9.06 -13.31 -1.06
C TRP A 95 -8.47 -14.44 -1.91
N PHE A 96 -8.18 -15.59 -1.31
CA PHE A 96 -7.78 -16.79 -2.06
C PHE A 96 -8.99 -17.54 -2.64
N SER A 97 -10.20 -17.24 -2.19
CA SER A 97 -11.40 -17.97 -2.58
C SER A 97 -11.93 -17.50 -3.92
N VAL A 98 -12.30 -18.46 -4.76
CA VAL A 98 -13.06 -18.19 -5.98
C VAL A 98 -14.42 -17.60 -5.61
N ARG A 99 -14.81 -16.49 -6.19
CA ARG A 99 -16.10 -15.83 -5.96
C ARG A 99 -16.93 -15.87 -7.23
N THR A 100 -18.20 -16.20 -7.09
CA THR A 100 -19.16 -16.03 -8.18
C THR A 100 -19.73 -14.61 -8.08
N ASN A 101 -19.54 -13.83 -9.13
CA ASN A 101 -20.08 -12.49 -9.24
C ASN A 101 -21.62 -12.54 -9.47
N PRO A 102 -22.33 -11.44 -9.21
CA PRO A 102 -23.79 -11.38 -9.44
C PRO A 102 -24.21 -11.64 -10.90
N ASP A 103 -23.31 -11.45 -11.85
CA ASP A 103 -23.50 -11.71 -13.28
C ASP A 103 -23.26 -13.18 -13.69
N GLY A 104 -22.94 -14.06 -12.72
CA GLY A 104 -22.65 -15.47 -12.94
C GLY A 104 -21.21 -15.78 -13.38
N THR A 105 -20.35 -14.77 -13.54
CA THR A 105 -18.93 -14.98 -13.77
C THR A 105 -18.21 -15.38 -12.49
N THR A 106 -17.17 -16.21 -12.58
CA THR A 106 -16.30 -16.54 -11.45
C THR A 106 -15.05 -15.67 -11.50
N SER A 107 -14.77 -14.92 -10.40
CA SER A 107 -13.44 -14.36 -10.19
C SER A 107 -12.55 -15.44 -9.61
N GLU A 108 -11.48 -15.78 -10.32
CA GLU A 108 -10.40 -16.59 -9.76
C GLU A 108 -9.74 -15.81 -8.61
N GLY A 109 -9.49 -16.48 -7.50
CA GLY A 109 -8.86 -16.01 -6.26
C GLY A 109 -8.05 -14.70 -6.29
N LEU A 110 -6.73 -14.76 -6.11
CA LEU A 110 -5.87 -13.58 -6.21
C LEU A 110 -5.69 -13.12 -7.66
N GLY A 111 -6.10 -11.89 -7.95
CA GLY A 111 -5.78 -11.23 -9.22
C GLY A 111 -4.34 -10.72 -9.27
N ASP A 112 -3.80 -10.57 -10.46
CA ASP A 112 -2.48 -9.96 -10.67
C ASP A 112 -2.48 -8.49 -10.26
N TRP A 113 -1.35 -8.02 -9.74
CA TRP A 113 -1.22 -6.67 -9.21
C TRP A 113 -0.56 -5.73 -10.22
N ASP A 114 -1.27 -4.70 -10.64
CA ASP A 114 -0.73 -3.62 -11.48
C ASP A 114 0.27 -2.77 -10.69
N ILE A 115 1.54 -2.91 -11.07
CA ILE A 115 2.69 -2.26 -10.42
C ILE A 115 3.22 -1.05 -11.19
N SER A 116 2.53 -0.58 -12.21
CA SER A 116 2.97 0.52 -13.06
C SER A 116 1.99 1.69 -13.09
N ARG A 117 2.52 2.87 -13.38
CA ARG A 117 1.75 4.10 -13.60
C ARG A 117 2.32 4.87 -14.78
N ASP A 118 1.45 5.51 -15.55
CA ASP A 118 1.83 6.38 -16.65
C ASP A 118 2.30 7.76 -16.18
N ALA A 119 3.24 8.36 -16.93
CA ALA A 119 3.59 9.76 -16.75
C ALA A 119 2.36 10.69 -16.99
N PRO A 120 2.28 11.85 -16.30
CA PRO A 120 3.18 12.32 -15.24
C PRO A 120 2.85 11.65 -13.90
N TYR A 121 3.84 11.03 -13.28
CA TYR A 121 3.70 10.37 -11.99
C TYR A 121 4.97 10.63 -11.16
N PHE A 122 4.81 10.90 -9.87
CA PHE A 122 5.94 11.03 -8.95
C PHE A 122 6.31 9.64 -8.41
N GLY A 123 7.45 9.12 -8.83
CA GLY A 123 7.91 7.79 -8.45
C GLY A 123 9.21 7.41 -9.13
N ILE A 124 9.61 6.16 -8.98
CA ILE A 124 10.80 5.58 -9.60
C ILE A 124 10.40 5.10 -11.00
N GLU A 125 11.11 5.55 -12.02
CA GLU A 125 10.89 5.10 -13.39
C GLU A 125 11.28 3.63 -13.54
N ILE A 126 10.44 2.87 -14.28
CA ILE A 126 10.69 1.45 -14.54
C ILE A 126 11.85 1.35 -15.55
N PRO A 127 12.93 0.59 -15.25
CA PRO A 127 14.01 0.37 -16.19
C PRO A 127 13.49 -0.14 -17.54
N ASP A 128 14.07 0.37 -18.63
CA ASP A 128 13.74 0.01 -20.01
C ASP A 128 12.28 0.29 -20.45
N ALA A 129 11.52 1.08 -19.66
CA ALA A 129 10.14 1.46 -19.95
C ALA A 129 9.93 2.97 -19.76
N PRO A 130 10.45 3.83 -20.66
CA PRO A 130 10.36 5.28 -20.54
C PRO A 130 8.91 5.78 -20.37
N GLY A 131 8.70 6.66 -19.40
CA GLY A 131 7.37 7.21 -19.06
C GLY A 131 6.49 6.28 -18.25
N LYS A 132 7.01 5.14 -17.80
CA LYS A 132 6.36 4.24 -16.85
C LYS A 132 7.07 4.28 -15.50
N TYR A 133 6.30 4.36 -14.45
CA TYR A 133 6.78 4.47 -13.08
C TYR A 133 6.26 3.33 -12.22
N PHE A 134 7.04 2.91 -11.23
CA PHE A 134 6.53 1.96 -10.25
C PHE A 134 5.41 2.59 -9.43
N TYR A 135 4.37 1.78 -9.19
CA TYR A 135 3.29 2.16 -8.30
C TYR A 135 3.80 2.30 -6.86
N VAL A 136 3.35 3.32 -6.17
CA VAL A 136 3.81 3.69 -4.82
C VAL A 136 3.82 2.52 -3.81
N TRP A 137 2.91 1.58 -3.91
CA TRP A 137 2.89 0.42 -3.02
C TRP A 137 3.86 -0.70 -3.41
N LEU A 138 4.56 -0.58 -4.53
CA LEU A 138 5.73 -1.41 -4.82
C LEU A 138 6.98 -0.82 -4.17
N ASP A 139 7.20 0.50 -4.28
CA ASP A 139 8.41 1.17 -3.79
C ASP A 139 8.33 1.55 -2.31
N ALA A 140 7.16 1.93 -1.79
CA ALA A 140 6.99 2.37 -0.40
C ALA A 140 7.46 1.34 0.64
N PRO A 141 7.12 0.04 0.55
CA PRO A 141 7.62 -0.96 1.51
C PRO A 141 9.13 -1.18 1.42
N VAL A 142 9.75 -0.92 0.26
CA VAL A 142 11.21 -0.96 0.12
C VAL A 142 11.87 0.11 1.00
N GLY A 143 11.14 1.17 1.34
CA GLY A 143 11.56 2.20 2.29
C GLY A 143 11.94 1.64 3.66
N TYR A 144 11.34 0.54 4.12
CA TYR A 144 11.74 -0.14 5.36
C TYR A 144 13.18 -0.64 5.29
N LEU A 145 13.54 -1.28 4.17
CA LEU A 145 14.90 -1.78 3.93
C LEU A 145 15.89 -0.64 3.69
N ALA A 146 15.49 0.35 2.90
CA ALA A 146 16.33 1.50 2.57
C ALA A 146 16.65 2.34 3.81
N SER A 147 15.68 2.54 4.69
CA SER A 147 15.86 3.27 5.95
C SER A 147 16.85 2.56 6.88
N LEU A 148 16.69 1.25 7.04
CA LEU A 148 17.62 0.44 7.82
C LEU A 148 19.03 0.44 7.23
N LYS A 149 19.13 0.27 5.90
CA LYS A 149 20.43 0.32 5.23
C LYS A 149 21.12 1.67 5.44
N ASN A 150 20.39 2.78 5.26
CA ASN A 150 20.93 4.11 5.48
C ASN A 150 21.41 4.34 6.93
N LEU A 151 20.69 3.78 7.90
CA LEU A 151 21.11 3.83 9.31
C LEU A 151 22.42 3.09 9.52
N LEU A 152 22.52 1.86 9.03
CA LEU A 152 23.72 1.02 9.20
C LEU A 152 24.91 1.56 8.44
N ASP A 153 24.72 2.08 7.23
CA ASP A 153 25.78 2.73 6.45
C ASP A 153 26.37 3.95 7.20
N LYS A 154 25.51 4.76 7.84
CA LYS A 154 25.96 5.90 8.66
C LYS A 154 26.69 5.45 9.93
N ALA A 155 26.17 4.44 10.61
CA ALA A 155 26.81 3.92 11.82
C ALA A 155 28.19 3.30 11.54
N CYS A 156 28.40 2.70 10.36
CA CYS A 156 29.70 2.19 9.94
C CYS A 156 30.73 3.32 9.69
N ILE A 157 30.28 4.50 9.24
CA ILE A 157 31.16 5.64 8.95
C ILE A 157 31.62 6.35 10.24
N GLU A 158 30.79 6.39 11.27
CA GLU A 158 31.08 7.12 12.52
C GLU A 158 32.12 6.42 13.44
N VAL A 159 32.47 5.17 13.16
CA VAL A 159 33.41 4.38 14.00
C VAL A 159 34.83 4.32 13.41
N ASP A 160 35.07 4.93 12.28
CA ASP A 160 36.35 4.89 11.54
C ASP A 160 37.36 5.95 12.02
N ILE A 161 37.50 6.18 13.31
CA ILE A 161 38.41 7.22 13.85
C ILE A 161 39.71 6.66 14.45
N ASP A 162 40.00 5.38 14.31
CA ASP A 162 41.32 4.85 14.68
C ASP A 162 42.08 4.31 13.45
N ASP A 163 43.13 5.04 13.09
CA ASP A 163 43.92 4.97 11.86
C ASP A 163 44.75 3.67 11.70
N ASP A 164 44.58 2.66 12.53
CA ASP A 164 45.43 1.45 12.53
C ASP A 164 44.67 0.12 12.26
N THR A 165 43.37 0.14 12.01
CA THR A 165 42.63 -1.07 11.64
C THR A 165 41.72 -0.83 10.43
N PRO A 166 42.00 -1.47 9.27
CA PRO A 166 41.23 -1.26 8.03
C PRO A 166 39.90 -2.03 7.96
N GLU A 167 39.31 -2.44 9.07
CA GLU A 167 38.00 -3.10 9.09
C GLU A 167 36.93 -2.10 9.59
N PRO A 168 35.85 -1.89 8.83
CA PRO A 168 34.73 -1.07 9.32
C PRO A 168 34.18 -1.71 10.59
N SER A 169 34.22 -0.99 11.70
CA SER A 169 33.85 -1.48 13.02
C SER A 169 32.32 -1.65 13.22
N GLY A 170 31.54 -1.29 12.20
CA GLY A 170 30.09 -1.43 12.19
C GLY A 170 29.59 -2.69 11.54
N ILE A 171 28.36 -3.10 11.86
CA ILE A 171 27.68 -4.20 11.19
C ILE A 171 27.10 -3.73 9.85
N THR A 172 27.49 -4.36 8.73
CA THR A 172 26.91 -4.06 7.42
C THR A 172 25.44 -4.47 7.36
N TYR A 173 24.68 -3.86 6.41
CA TYR A 173 23.27 -4.21 6.20
C TYR A 173 23.08 -5.72 5.92
N GLU A 174 23.92 -6.30 5.06
CA GLU A 174 23.85 -7.70 4.68
C GLU A 174 24.10 -8.60 5.90
N ARG A 175 25.09 -8.26 6.71
CA ARG A 175 25.44 -9.00 7.91
C ARG A 175 24.36 -8.87 9.01
N TYR A 176 23.74 -7.69 9.12
CA TYR A 176 22.60 -7.48 10.02
C TYR A 176 21.40 -8.32 9.59
N MET A 177 21.05 -8.29 8.31
CA MET A 177 19.90 -9.03 7.77
C MET A 177 20.10 -10.55 7.75
N ALA A 178 21.34 -11.02 7.83
CA ALA A 178 21.68 -12.45 7.90
C ALA A 178 21.68 -13.01 9.33
N GLN A 179 21.43 -12.20 10.36
CA GLN A 179 21.39 -12.70 11.74
C GLN A 179 20.22 -13.67 11.93
N PRO A 180 20.46 -14.86 12.52
CA PRO A 180 19.44 -15.90 12.65
C PRO A 180 18.34 -15.56 13.65
N ASP A 181 18.62 -14.69 14.61
CA ASP A 181 17.72 -14.19 15.65
C ASP A 181 17.04 -12.86 15.31
N LEU A 182 17.29 -12.32 14.10
CA LEU A 182 16.62 -11.12 13.64
C LEU A 182 15.13 -11.38 13.47
N GLU A 183 14.31 -10.64 14.20
CA GLU A 183 12.84 -10.62 14.05
C GLU A 183 12.39 -9.33 13.36
N GLN A 184 11.54 -9.45 12.32
CA GLN A 184 10.91 -8.32 11.64
C GLN A 184 9.42 -8.28 11.98
N VAL A 185 8.99 -7.25 12.69
CA VAL A 185 7.60 -7.06 13.11
C VAL A 185 7.07 -5.77 12.48
N HIS A 186 5.93 -5.86 11.79
CA HIS A 186 5.23 -4.71 11.23
C HIS A 186 3.97 -4.41 12.04
N PHE A 187 3.83 -3.16 12.48
CA PHE A 187 2.60 -2.63 13.09
C PHE A 187 1.91 -1.75 12.06
N ILE A 188 0.71 -2.14 11.64
CA ILE A 188 0.00 -1.49 10.53
C ILE A 188 -1.47 -1.24 10.82
N GLY A 189 -2.05 -0.25 10.16
CA GLY A 189 -3.49 -0.04 10.12
C GLY A 189 -4.21 -1.05 9.22
N LYS A 190 -5.45 -1.32 9.51
CA LYS A 190 -6.28 -2.30 8.78
C LYS A 190 -6.49 -1.94 7.29
N ASP A 191 -6.27 -0.70 6.89
CA ASP A 191 -6.40 -0.21 5.51
C ASP A 191 -5.28 -0.65 4.58
N ILE A 192 -4.15 -1.12 5.14
CA ILE A 192 -2.99 -1.58 4.38
C ILE A 192 -2.67 -3.07 4.57
N ILE A 193 -3.66 -3.84 5.05
CA ILE A 193 -3.51 -5.30 5.24
C ILE A 193 -3.07 -5.96 3.94
N THR A 194 -3.74 -5.69 2.82
CA THR A 194 -3.43 -6.30 1.51
C THR A 194 -1.98 -6.11 1.11
N PHE A 195 -1.43 -4.91 1.31
CA PHE A 195 -0.05 -4.62 0.95
C PHE A 195 0.96 -5.35 1.83
N HIS A 196 0.65 -5.60 3.10
CA HIS A 196 1.57 -6.22 4.05
C HIS A 196 1.38 -7.72 4.24
N THR A 197 0.23 -8.28 3.84
CA THR A 197 -0.03 -9.73 3.95
C THR A 197 0.05 -10.46 2.62
N LEU A 198 -0.02 -9.76 1.49
CA LEU A 198 0.09 -10.34 0.15
C LEU A 198 1.29 -9.79 -0.61
N PHE A 199 1.30 -8.49 -0.92
CA PHE A 199 2.29 -7.93 -1.84
C PHE A 199 3.71 -7.93 -1.25
N TRP A 200 3.88 -7.40 -0.05
CA TRP A 200 5.19 -7.29 0.59
C TRP A 200 5.86 -8.65 0.86
N PRO A 201 5.17 -9.65 1.46
CA PRO A 201 5.75 -10.99 1.63
C PRO A 201 6.11 -11.65 0.30
N ALA A 202 5.27 -11.50 -0.74
CA ALA A 202 5.56 -12.03 -2.06
C ALA A 202 6.80 -11.38 -2.68
N MET A 203 6.90 -10.04 -2.64
CA MET A 203 8.08 -9.32 -3.12
C MET A 203 9.37 -9.79 -2.44
N LEU A 204 9.35 -9.91 -1.12
CA LEU A 204 10.51 -10.36 -0.35
C LEU A 204 10.88 -11.81 -0.68
N LYS A 205 9.90 -12.72 -0.66
CA LYS A 205 10.10 -14.14 -0.94
C LYS A 205 10.73 -14.36 -2.32
N PHE A 206 10.14 -13.75 -3.36
CA PHE A 206 10.59 -13.97 -4.73
C PHE A 206 11.80 -13.13 -5.13
N SER A 207 12.22 -12.17 -4.29
CA SER A 207 13.52 -11.50 -4.39
C SER A 207 14.62 -12.13 -3.54
N GLY A 208 14.35 -13.27 -2.90
CA GLY A 208 15.33 -14.00 -2.06
C GLY A 208 15.62 -13.33 -0.72
N ARG A 209 14.69 -12.49 -0.21
CA ARG A 209 14.83 -11.79 1.06
C ARG A 209 14.00 -12.44 2.16
N LYS A 210 14.38 -12.19 3.41
CA LYS A 210 13.60 -12.61 4.59
C LYS A 210 12.23 -11.92 4.58
N THR A 211 11.17 -12.71 4.76
CA THR A 211 9.81 -12.18 4.97
C THR A 211 9.62 -11.73 6.41
N PRO A 212 8.64 -10.85 6.70
CA PRO A 212 8.34 -10.47 8.08
C PRO A 212 7.98 -11.66 8.96
N ASP A 213 8.39 -11.62 10.21
CA ASP A 213 8.05 -12.65 11.19
C ASP A 213 6.62 -12.44 11.71
N LYS A 214 6.21 -11.17 11.87
CA LYS A 214 4.84 -10.83 12.33
C LYS A 214 4.30 -9.56 11.67
N ILE A 215 3.00 -9.59 11.39
CA ILE A 215 2.21 -8.43 11.02
C ILE A 215 1.13 -8.21 12.09
N CYS A 216 1.26 -7.13 12.84
CA CYS A 216 0.31 -6.72 13.87
C CYS A 216 -0.61 -5.64 13.30
N VAL A 217 -1.89 -5.95 13.16
CA VAL A 217 -2.88 -5.05 12.57
C VAL A 217 -3.73 -4.41 13.65
N HIS A 218 -3.85 -3.09 13.61
CA HIS A 218 -4.76 -2.34 14.50
C HIS A 218 -5.89 -1.67 13.73
N GLY A 219 -6.98 -1.36 14.45
CA GLY A 219 -8.13 -0.63 13.92
C GLY A 219 -7.82 0.84 13.66
N PHE A 220 -8.80 1.55 13.11
CA PHE A 220 -8.74 2.99 13.01
C PHE A 220 -8.99 3.65 14.36
N LEU A 221 -8.39 4.80 14.58
CA LEU A 221 -8.84 5.73 15.62
C LEU A 221 -10.22 6.24 15.22
N THR A 222 -11.17 6.10 16.13
CA THR A 222 -12.56 6.48 15.91
C THR A 222 -12.95 7.62 16.84
N VAL A 223 -13.87 8.44 16.39
CA VAL A 223 -14.50 9.51 17.17
C VAL A 223 -16.01 9.29 17.15
N ASN A 224 -16.73 9.85 18.12
CA ASN A 224 -18.18 9.92 18.12
C ASN A 224 -18.88 8.64 17.60
N ASN A 225 -19.10 7.66 18.47
CA ASN A 225 -19.82 6.42 18.16
C ASN A 225 -19.20 5.52 17.07
N GLY A 226 -17.89 5.56 16.88
CA GLY A 226 -17.18 4.66 15.99
C GLY A 226 -16.94 5.19 14.58
N GLU A 227 -17.15 6.47 14.32
CA GLU A 227 -16.79 7.08 13.04
C GLU A 227 -15.27 7.20 12.89
N LYS A 228 -14.75 6.86 11.69
CA LYS A 228 -13.34 7.05 11.37
C LYS A 228 -12.97 8.53 11.42
N MET A 229 -11.87 8.85 12.10
CA MET A 229 -11.28 10.20 12.01
C MET A 229 -10.94 10.55 10.56
N SER A 230 -11.36 11.72 10.11
CA SER A 230 -11.14 12.17 8.74
C SER A 230 -10.83 13.67 8.70
N LYS A 231 -9.74 14.04 8.02
CA LYS A 231 -9.39 15.46 7.79
C LYS A 231 -10.46 16.16 6.95
N SER A 232 -11.00 15.50 5.92
CA SER A 232 -12.02 16.05 5.03
C SER A 232 -13.35 16.33 5.74
N ARG A 233 -13.66 15.58 6.80
CA ARG A 233 -14.86 15.76 7.62
C ARG A 233 -14.63 16.66 8.84
N GLY A 234 -13.41 17.15 9.06
CA GLY A 234 -13.06 17.96 10.21
C GLY A 234 -13.13 17.23 11.57
N THR A 235 -13.18 15.87 11.55
CA THR A 235 -13.22 15.03 12.76
C THR A 235 -11.84 14.61 13.22
N GLY A 236 -10.78 15.02 12.51
CA GLY A 236 -9.39 14.75 12.87
C GLY A 236 -8.95 15.57 14.07
N LEU A 237 -8.21 14.96 14.99
CA LEU A 237 -7.50 15.69 16.04
C LEU A 237 -6.24 16.32 15.42
N ASP A 238 -6.12 17.64 15.53
CA ASP A 238 -4.89 18.34 15.13
C ASP A 238 -3.86 18.24 16.27
N PRO A 239 -2.73 17.53 16.07
CA PRO A 239 -1.71 17.37 17.10
C PRO A 239 -1.12 18.69 17.59
N LEU A 240 -0.97 19.67 16.70
CA LEU A 240 -0.43 20.99 17.10
C LEU A 240 -1.42 21.75 17.98
N LYS A 241 -2.70 21.68 17.67
CA LYS A 241 -3.74 22.26 18.51
C LYS A 241 -3.80 21.57 19.89
N TYR A 242 -3.68 20.24 19.91
CA TYR A 242 -3.61 19.45 21.14
C TYR A 242 -2.44 19.92 22.04
N LEU A 243 -1.25 20.04 21.47
CA LEU A 243 -0.05 20.51 22.18
C LEU A 243 -0.20 21.98 22.64
N SER A 244 -0.83 22.84 21.85
CA SER A 244 -1.06 24.26 22.22
C SER A 244 -1.96 24.43 23.44
N LEU A 245 -2.77 23.41 23.76
CA LEU A 245 -3.58 23.37 24.99
C LEU A 245 -2.77 22.96 26.24
N GLY A 246 -1.46 22.74 26.11
CA GLY A 246 -0.57 22.30 27.18
C GLY A 246 -0.71 20.83 27.57
N LEU A 247 -1.32 20.00 26.67
CA LEU A 247 -1.50 18.58 26.92
C LEU A 247 -0.23 17.80 26.53
N ASN A 248 0.07 16.73 27.27
CA ASN A 248 1.24 15.89 27.02
C ASN A 248 1.05 15.04 25.77
N SER A 249 2.06 15.05 24.86
CA SER A 249 2.06 14.26 23.63
C SER A 249 1.94 12.75 23.86
N GLU A 250 2.49 12.24 24.97
CA GLU A 250 2.44 10.81 25.32
C GLU A 250 1.01 10.34 25.62
N TRP A 251 0.16 11.22 26.17
CA TRP A 251 -1.25 10.87 26.42
C TRP A 251 -2.04 10.68 25.12
N LEU A 252 -1.62 11.34 24.05
CA LEU A 252 -2.24 11.18 22.75
C LEU A 252 -1.81 9.88 22.05
N GLY A 253 -0.60 9.40 22.34
CA GLY A 253 -0.06 8.17 21.79
C GLY A 253 -0.54 6.90 22.50
N TYR A 254 -1.03 7.02 23.74
CA TYR A 254 -1.56 5.91 24.54
C TYR A 254 -3.04 5.70 24.25
#